data_2f9b5fbd519751084b2bdaf344ee1b26
#
_entry.id   2f9b5fbd519751084b2bdaf344ee1b26
#
_cell.length_a   1.000
_cell.length_b   1.000
_cell.length_c   1.000
_cell.angle_alpha   90.00
_cell.angle_beta   90.00
_cell.angle_gamma   90.00
#
_symmetry.space_group_name_H-M   'P 1'
#
loop_
_entity.id
_entity.type
_entity.pdbx_description
1 polymer ?
#
loop_
_entity_poly.entity_id
_entity_poly.type
_entity_poly.pdbx_seq_one_letter_code
_entity_poly.pdbx_strand_id
1 'polypeptide(L)'
;EKEGGYSISRTLIGHGVGRNLHEAPEIPGFLAGSIEKTPLLTEGMTLAIEIIYNQGGHEVVYASKDGWTIKTKDGSLSGVFERTIAIIDGGPLILT
;
A
#
# COMPACT_ATOMS: atom_id res chain seq x y z
N GLU A 1 -12.56 -3.34 1.12
CA GLU A 1 -13.61 -2.64 0.38
C GLU A 1 -15.00 -3.23 0.66
N LYS A 2 -15.16 -4.53 0.48
CA LYS A 2 -16.48 -5.19 0.60
C LYS A 2 -17.10 -5.10 1.99
N GLU A 3 -16.33 -5.31 3.04
CA GLU A 3 -16.83 -5.36 4.42
C GLU A 3 -16.91 -3.96 5.05
N GLY A 4 -15.89 -3.13 4.84
CA GLY A 4 -15.79 -1.81 5.45
C GLY A 4 -16.50 -0.70 4.68
N GLY A 5 -16.81 -0.90 3.41
CA GLY A 5 -17.41 0.14 2.56
C GLY A 5 -16.45 1.27 2.19
N TYR A 6 -15.15 1.10 2.43
CA TYR A 6 -14.12 2.07 2.05
C TYR A 6 -13.53 1.76 0.69
N SER A 7 -13.03 2.78 0.01
CA SER A 7 -12.29 2.63 -1.24
C SER A 7 -10.78 2.62 -0.97
N ILE A 8 -10.06 1.75 -1.66
CA ILE A 8 -8.60 1.68 -1.54
C ILE A 8 -7.94 2.50 -2.64
N SER A 9 -6.94 3.31 -2.27
CA SER A 9 -6.13 4.05 -3.24
C SER A 9 -5.47 3.09 -4.23
N ARG A 10 -5.51 3.44 -5.53
CA ARG A 10 -4.95 2.63 -6.62
C ARG A 10 -3.53 3.04 -7.00
N THR A 11 -3.14 4.27 -6.64
CA THR A 11 -1.86 4.87 -7.04
C THR A 11 -0.80 4.85 -5.96
N LEU A 12 -1.23 4.84 -4.70
CA LEU A 12 -0.34 4.77 -3.54
C LEU A 12 -0.43 3.36 -2.97
N ILE A 13 0.66 2.62 -3.07
CA ILE A 13 0.71 1.19 -2.76
C ILE A 13 1.91 0.86 -1.88
N GLY A 14 1.86 -0.28 -1.23
CA GLY A 14 3.00 -0.83 -0.51
C GLY A 14 4.14 -1.24 -1.44
N HIS A 15 5.29 -1.53 -0.86
CA HIS A 15 6.52 -1.77 -1.63
C HIS A 15 7.55 -2.57 -0.81
N GLY A 16 8.54 -3.10 -1.51
CA GLY A 16 9.76 -3.57 -0.88
C GLY A 16 10.52 -2.40 -0.25
N VAL A 17 11.29 -2.68 0.76
CA VAL A 17 12.17 -1.73 1.44
C VAL A 17 13.49 -2.42 1.79
N GLY A 18 14.60 -1.70 1.62
CA GLY A 18 15.91 -2.25 1.90
C GLY A 18 16.95 -1.14 1.88
N ARG A 19 17.89 -1.21 0.95
CA ARG A 19 18.88 -0.14 0.76
C ARG A 19 18.21 1.17 0.35
N ASN A 20 17.14 1.06 -0.43
CA ASN A 20 16.29 2.19 -0.81
C ASN A 20 14.98 2.12 -0.04
N LEU A 21 14.36 3.29 0.18
CA LEU A 21 13.06 3.38 0.82
C LEU A 21 11.98 2.64 0.03
N HIS A 22 12.05 2.72 -1.30
CA HIS A 22 11.12 2.05 -2.21
C HIS A 22 11.89 1.11 -3.13
N GLU A 23 11.60 -0.17 -3.01
CA GLU A 23 12.18 -1.23 -3.85
C GLU A 23 11.05 -2.16 -4.33
N ALA A 24 11.36 -3.00 -5.33
CA ALA A 24 10.48 -4.10 -5.71
C ALA A 24 10.32 -5.09 -4.53
N PRO A 25 9.19 -5.80 -4.43
CA PRO A 25 8.03 -5.73 -5.33
C PRO A 25 7.06 -4.59 -5.00
N GLU A 26 6.21 -4.24 -5.94
CA GLU A 26 5.02 -3.43 -5.67
C GLU A 26 3.95 -4.27 -4.96
N ILE A 27 3.29 -3.69 -3.96
CA ILE A 27 2.30 -4.39 -3.13
C ILE A 27 1.00 -3.57 -3.11
N PRO A 28 0.14 -3.73 -4.13
CA PRO A 28 -1.15 -3.06 -4.14
C PRO A 28 -2.02 -3.48 -2.95
N GLY A 29 -2.76 -2.54 -2.39
CA GLY A 29 -3.77 -2.82 -1.37
C GLY A 29 -5.06 -3.43 -1.91
N PHE A 30 -5.11 -3.75 -3.19
CA PHE A 30 -6.24 -4.30 -3.90
C PHE A 30 -5.78 -5.42 -4.85
N LEU A 31 -6.70 -6.28 -5.28
CA LEU A 31 -6.38 -7.33 -6.23
C LEU A 31 -6.27 -6.74 -7.65
N ALA A 32 -5.05 -6.50 -8.10
CA ALA A 32 -4.76 -5.90 -9.41
C ALA A 32 -4.81 -6.89 -10.57
N GLY A 33 -4.98 -8.18 -10.31
CA GLY A 33 -5.00 -9.23 -11.32
C GLY A 33 -5.13 -10.60 -10.69
N SER A 34 -4.75 -11.63 -11.43
CA SER A 34 -4.77 -13.01 -10.93
C SER A 34 -3.68 -13.23 -9.88
N ILE A 35 -4.03 -13.87 -8.78
CA ILE A 35 -3.10 -14.18 -7.69
C ILE A 35 -1.92 -15.03 -8.17
N GLU A 36 -2.17 -15.95 -9.11
CA GLU A 36 -1.13 -16.84 -9.64
C GLU A 36 -0.01 -16.09 -10.40
N LYS A 37 -0.27 -14.84 -10.79
CA LYS A 37 0.70 -13.98 -11.48
C LYS A 37 1.47 -13.05 -10.53
N THR A 38 1.16 -13.08 -9.25
CA THR A 38 1.87 -12.27 -8.26
C THR A 38 3.18 -12.93 -7.84
N PRO A 39 4.21 -12.13 -7.46
CA PRO A 39 5.43 -12.69 -6.90
C PRO A 39 5.17 -13.46 -5.61
N LEU A 40 5.91 -14.54 -5.40
CA LEU A 40 5.91 -15.24 -4.12
C LEU A 40 6.70 -14.44 -3.09
N LEU A 41 6.20 -14.40 -1.87
CA LEU A 41 6.96 -13.88 -0.74
C LEU A 41 8.04 -14.90 -0.36
N THR A 42 9.27 -14.47 -0.34
CA THR A 42 10.42 -15.31 0.00
C THR A 42 11.12 -14.82 1.25
N GLU A 43 11.71 -15.76 1.99
CA GLU A 43 12.50 -15.43 3.16
C GLU A 43 13.60 -14.41 2.84
N GLY A 44 13.79 -13.44 3.72
CA GLY A 44 14.72 -12.33 3.55
C GLY A 44 14.11 -11.08 2.94
N MET A 45 12.90 -11.14 2.40
CA MET A 45 12.20 -9.93 1.95
C MET A 45 11.81 -9.03 3.12
N THR A 46 11.98 -7.73 2.94
CA THR A 46 11.47 -6.70 3.85
C THR A 46 10.50 -5.81 3.07
N LEU A 47 9.29 -5.67 3.60
CA LEU A 47 8.17 -5.08 2.86
C LEU A 47 7.48 -4.02 3.71
N ALA A 48 7.16 -2.89 3.10
CA ALA A 48 6.21 -1.93 3.65
C ALA A 48 4.81 -2.27 3.14
N ILE A 49 3.99 -2.81 4.02
CA ILE A 49 2.58 -3.10 3.73
C ILE A 49 1.80 -1.85 4.08
N GLU A 50 1.30 -1.19 3.06
CA GLU A 50 0.65 0.11 3.16
C GLU A 50 -0.73 0.06 2.52
N ILE A 51 -1.74 0.45 3.28
CA ILE A 51 -3.11 0.56 2.81
C ILE A 51 -3.59 1.99 3.04
N ILE A 52 -3.90 2.68 1.97
CA ILE A 52 -4.54 4.00 2.01
C ILE A 52 -5.99 3.82 1.59
N TYR A 53 -6.90 4.15 2.49
CA TYR A 53 -8.33 3.94 2.31
C TYR A 53 -9.09 5.25 2.48
N ASN A 54 -10.09 5.44 1.64
CA ASN A 54 -10.91 6.65 1.58
C ASN A 54 -12.36 6.33 1.93
N GLN A 55 -13.00 7.25 2.62
CA GLN A 55 -14.43 7.15 2.92
C GLN A 55 -15.30 7.32 1.66
N GLY A 56 -14.80 8.04 0.67
CA GLY A 56 -15.43 8.23 -0.64
C GLY A 56 -14.77 7.45 -1.76
N GLY A 57 -14.51 8.09 -2.90
CA GLY A 57 -13.86 7.49 -4.06
C GLY A 57 -12.38 7.19 -3.84
N HIS A 58 -11.84 6.29 -4.65
CA HIS A 58 -10.43 5.87 -4.54
C HIS A 58 -9.44 6.87 -5.15
N GLU A 59 -9.92 7.85 -5.92
CA GLU A 59 -9.06 8.78 -6.64
C GLU A 59 -8.42 9.80 -5.71
N VAL A 60 -7.16 10.11 -5.98
CA VAL A 60 -6.39 11.12 -5.27
C VAL A 60 -5.82 12.14 -6.24
N VAL A 61 -5.57 13.36 -5.76
CA VAL A 61 -4.99 14.45 -6.53
C VAL A 61 -3.94 15.18 -5.69
N TYR A 62 -3.05 15.92 -6.34
CA TYR A 62 -2.15 16.82 -5.62
C TYR A 62 -2.93 17.99 -5.01
N ALA A 63 -2.71 18.26 -3.73
CA ALA A 63 -3.42 19.30 -2.98
C ALA A 63 -2.88 20.69 -3.27
N SER A 64 -1.63 20.79 -3.68
CA SER A 64 -0.94 22.06 -3.93
C SER A 64 0.11 21.91 -5.02
N LYS A 65 0.76 23.04 -5.35
CA LYS A 65 1.83 23.06 -6.38
C LYS A 65 3.17 22.52 -5.88
N ASP A 66 3.24 22.00 -4.65
CA ASP A 66 4.48 21.47 -4.08
C ASP A 66 4.91 20.13 -4.73
N GLY A 67 4.01 19.48 -5.51
CA GLY A 67 4.27 18.20 -6.13
C GLY A 67 4.35 17.02 -5.16
N TRP A 68 3.96 17.24 -3.91
CA TRP A 68 4.10 16.29 -2.81
C TRP A 68 2.79 15.99 -2.10
N THR A 69 2.09 17.00 -1.62
CA THR A 69 0.88 16.84 -0.82
C THR A 69 -0.27 16.25 -1.63
N ILE A 70 -0.83 15.16 -1.17
CA ILE A 70 -1.90 14.39 -1.83
C ILE A 70 -3.16 14.44 -0.97
N LYS A 71 -4.30 14.59 -1.62
CA LYS A 71 -5.63 14.54 -0.98
C LYS A 71 -6.60 13.72 -1.81
N THR A 72 -7.70 13.31 -1.20
CA THR A 72 -8.81 12.70 -1.95
C THR A 72 -9.37 13.69 -2.95
N LYS A 73 -9.73 13.19 -4.14
CA LYS A 73 -10.29 14.02 -5.20
C LYS A 73 -11.65 14.59 -4.82
N ASP A 74 -12.46 13.83 -4.12
CA ASP A 74 -13.82 14.20 -3.71
C ASP A 74 -13.91 14.91 -2.36
N GLY A 75 -12.77 15.15 -1.68
CA GLY A 75 -12.74 15.79 -0.38
C GLY A 75 -13.13 14.92 0.80
N SER A 76 -13.38 13.62 0.58
CA SER A 76 -13.70 12.68 1.66
C SER A 76 -12.50 12.44 2.56
N LEU A 77 -12.76 11.94 3.77
CA LEU A 77 -11.71 11.57 4.70
C LEU A 77 -10.90 10.38 4.18
N SER A 78 -9.61 10.40 4.45
CA SER A 78 -8.68 9.33 4.12
C SER A 78 -7.89 8.92 5.35
N GLY A 79 -7.55 7.66 5.43
CA GLY A 79 -6.67 7.11 6.44
C GLY A 79 -5.60 6.23 5.82
N VAL A 80 -4.51 6.03 6.56
CA VAL A 80 -3.44 5.12 6.18
C VAL A 80 -3.13 4.18 7.33
N PHE A 81 -2.88 2.94 6.99
CA PHE A 81 -2.32 1.95 7.89
C PHE A 81 -1.10 1.32 7.24
N GLU A 82 0.03 1.38 7.91
CA GLU A 82 1.30 0.88 7.38
C GLU A 82 2.08 0.11 8.44
N ARG A 83 2.68 -1.00 8.01
CA ARG A 83 3.63 -1.79 8.79
C ARG A 83 4.79 -2.19 7.90
N THR A 84 6.00 -2.14 8.46
CA THR A 84 7.14 -2.81 7.86
C THR A 84 7.23 -4.22 8.45
N ILE A 85 7.34 -5.21 7.57
CA ILE A 85 7.46 -6.61 7.94
C ILE A 85 8.69 -7.23 7.29
N ALA A 86 9.25 -8.23 7.94
CA ALA A 86 10.26 -9.10 7.35
C ALA A 86 9.66 -10.50 7.13
N ILE A 87 10.00 -11.13 6.02
CA ILE A 87 9.64 -12.53 5.77
C ILE A 87 10.76 -13.39 6.32
N ILE A 88 10.45 -14.13 7.35
CA ILE A 88 11.37 -15.07 8.01
C ILE A 88 10.84 -16.50 7.85
N ASP A 89 11.66 -17.47 8.28
CA ASP A 89 11.21 -18.86 8.37
C ASP A 89 9.98 -18.95 9.29
N GLY A 90 8.92 -19.55 8.77
CA GLY A 90 7.65 -19.71 9.49
C GLY A 90 6.65 -18.57 9.34
N GLY A 91 6.98 -17.47 8.65
CA GLY A 91 6.00 -16.41 8.33
C GLY A 91 6.52 -14.98 8.48
N PRO A 92 5.62 -13.99 8.50
CA PRO A 92 6.00 -12.60 8.61
C PRO A 92 6.33 -12.19 10.06
N LEU A 93 7.35 -11.37 10.21
CA LEU A 93 7.71 -10.70 11.45
C LEU A 93 7.39 -9.20 11.32
N ILE A 94 6.55 -8.67 12.20
CA ILE A 94 6.21 -7.24 12.22
C ILE A 94 7.37 -6.49 12.88
N LEU A 95 7.94 -5.51 12.17
CA LEU A 95 9.06 -4.70 12.63
C LEU A 95 8.62 -3.34 13.20
N THR A 96 7.48 -2.81 12.76
CA THR A 96 6.98 -1.49 13.21
C THR A 96 5.57 -1.48 13.76
#